data_583ce1577693c3aa193508784558705a
#
_entry.id   583ce1577693c3aa193508784558705a
#
_cell.length_a   1.000
_cell.length_b   1.000
_cell.length_c   1.000
_cell.angle_alpha   90.00
_cell.angle_beta   90.00
_cell.angle_gamma   90.00
#
_symmetry.space_group_name_H-M   'P 1'
#
loop_
_entity.id
_entity.type
_entity.pdbx_description
1 polymer ?
#
loop_
_entity_poly.entity_id
_entity_poly.type
_entity_poly.pdbx_seq_one_letter_code
_entity_poly.pdbx_strand_id
1 'polypeptide(L)'
;RDKINAARVFAGAKGIGRFSCDSLGEKLRVYTKKKSGNSSWNILDVDWNRFEADPEREFQNIPAQHTTQPSIPYDLRHGTILEITALRSEDWNRNKLLNLRRSLERLVNPNQENDADNFQIHLHCPSEQDEDARLKNEAKKRGEQIEAWQLVNGQVRNFVFETLDLKTAQITVEVDSGGKTIKTRLTDRGCRIYDLVEK
;
A
#
# COMPACT_ATOMS: atom_id res chain seq x y z
N ARG A 1 18.94 3.86 -16.79
CA ARG A 1 17.73 4.37 -16.08
C ARG A 1 16.59 4.31 -17.08
N ASP A 2 15.68 3.38 -16.88
CA ASP A 2 14.50 3.20 -17.72
C ASP A 2 13.67 4.48 -17.70
N LYS A 3 13.16 4.88 -18.87
CA LYS A 3 12.30 6.06 -19.02
C LYS A 3 11.10 5.91 -18.08
N ILE A 4 11.00 6.78 -17.11
CA ILE A 4 9.86 6.92 -16.21
C ILE A 4 8.66 7.25 -17.07
N ASN A 5 7.69 6.34 -17.18
CA ASN A 5 6.38 6.67 -17.74
C ASN A 5 5.77 7.75 -16.84
N ALA A 6 5.40 8.89 -17.38
CA ALA A 6 5.02 10.11 -16.68
C ALA A 6 3.80 9.93 -15.71
N ALA A 7 3.15 8.78 -15.72
CA ALA A 7 1.99 8.47 -14.88
C ALA A 7 2.31 7.91 -13.48
N ARG A 8 3.56 7.47 -13.21
CA ARG A 8 3.92 6.89 -11.90
C ARG A 8 5.30 7.34 -11.46
N VAL A 9 5.39 7.93 -10.27
CA VAL A 9 6.64 8.27 -9.60
C VAL A 9 7.05 7.08 -8.73
N PHE A 10 8.30 6.58 -8.91
CA PHE A 10 8.82 5.52 -8.05
C PHE A 10 9.09 6.08 -6.64
N ALA A 11 8.41 5.51 -5.63
CA ALA A 11 8.51 5.91 -4.23
C ALA A 11 9.83 5.47 -3.54
N GLY A 12 10.78 4.89 -4.25
CA GLY A 12 12.02 4.40 -3.64
C GLY A 12 13.20 4.40 -4.59
N ALA A 13 14.12 5.33 -4.39
CA ALA A 13 15.36 5.42 -5.19
C ALA A 13 16.52 4.59 -4.62
N LYS A 14 16.52 4.25 -3.33
CA LYS A 14 17.66 3.67 -2.61
C LYS A 14 17.61 2.16 -2.38
N GLY A 15 16.51 1.47 -2.69
CA GLY A 15 16.37 0.02 -2.51
C GLY A 15 16.31 -0.45 -1.05
N ILE A 16 16.21 0.46 -0.08
CA ILE A 16 16.22 0.16 1.37
C ILE A 16 14.96 -0.59 1.82
N GLY A 17 13.83 -0.43 1.13
CA GLY A 17 12.54 -1.01 1.54
C GLY A 17 12.56 -2.53 1.69
N ARG A 18 13.40 -3.26 0.91
CA ARG A 18 13.49 -4.72 1.03
C ARG A 18 14.16 -5.16 2.34
N PHE A 19 15.05 -4.35 2.92
CA PHE A 19 15.67 -4.64 4.21
C PHE A 19 14.70 -4.46 5.37
N SER A 20 13.64 -3.67 5.19
CA SER A 20 12.59 -3.52 6.20
C SER A 20 11.80 -4.81 6.42
N CYS A 21 11.85 -5.78 5.51
CA CYS A 21 11.23 -7.09 5.68
C CYS A 21 11.87 -7.89 6.82
N ASP A 22 13.15 -7.65 7.13
CA ASP A 22 13.83 -8.23 8.26
C ASP A 22 13.16 -7.91 9.61
N SER A 23 12.67 -6.68 9.79
CA SER A 23 11.95 -6.30 11.01
C SER A 23 10.62 -7.04 11.20
N LEU A 24 10.07 -7.63 10.14
CA LEU A 24 8.80 -8.36 10.16
C LEU A 24 8.98 -9.86 10.40
N GLY A 25 10.02 -10.46 9.83
CA GLY A 25 10.26 -11.91 9.95
C GLY A 25 11.66 -12.32 9.56
N GLU A 26 12.04 -13.52 9.94
CA GLU A 26 13.41 -14.04 9.76
C GLU A 26 13.69 -14.52 8.34
N LYS A 27 12.65 -14.83 7.57
CA LYS A 27 12.78 -15.36 6.21
C LYS A 27 11.94 -14.56 5.24
N LEU A 28 12.55 -14.20 4.12
CA LEU A 28 11.91 -13.53 3.00
C LEU A 28 12.08 -14.36 1.74
N ARG A 29 10.96 -14.64 1.07
CA ARG A 29 10.94 -15.20 -0.28
C ARG A 29 10.29 -14.21 -1.23
N VAL A 30 11.01 -13.82 -2.27
CA VAL A 30 10.53 -12.89 -3.29
C VAL A 30 10.24 -13.67 -4.56
N TYR A 31 9.02 -13.60 -5.07
CA TYR A 31 8.67 -14.09 -6.38
C TYR A 31 8.44 -12.90 -7.30
N THR A 32 9.03 -12.90 -8.48
CA THR A 32 8.82 -11.81 -9.44
C THR A 32 8.76 -12.31 -10.87
N LYS A 33 7.81 -11.78 -11.65
CA LYS A 33 7.61 -12.08 -13.06
C LYS A 33 7.18 -10.85 -13.83
N LYS A 34 7.79 -10.63 -14.98
CA LYS A 34 7.42 -9.53 -15.88
C LYS A 34 6.06 -9.77 -16.54
N LYS A 35 5.32 -8.67 -16.82
CA LYS A 35 4.02 -8.71 -17.53
C LYS A 35 4.16 -9.17 -18.99
N SER A 36 5.28 -8.88 -19.65
CA SER A 36 5.50 -9.14 -21.07
C SER A 36 6.43 -10.34 -21.29
N GLY A 37 6.10 -11.17 -22.27
CA GLY A 37 6.93 -12.30 -22.71
C GLY A 37 6.62 -13.61 -21.99
N ASN A 38 7.20 -14.70 -22.53
CA ASN A 38 7.08 -16.05 -21.95
C ASN A 38 8.13 -16.24 -20.84
N SER A 39 8.11 -15.37 -19.81
CA SER A 39 9.09 -15.36 -18.74
C SER A 39 8.69 -16.32 -17.60
N SER A 40 9.66 -17.01 -17.05
CA SER A 40 9.51 -17.78 -15.81
C SER A 40 9.47 -16.85 -14.58
N TRP A 41 8.97 -17.35 -13.47
CA TRP A 41 9.08 -16.70 -12.19
C TRP A 41 10.53 -16.77 -11.70
N ASN A 42 11.07 -15.64 -11.28
CA ASN A 42 12.33 -15.56 -10.54
C ASN A 42 12.00 -15.59 -9.05
N ILE A 43 12.68 -16.44 -8.31
CA ILE A 43 12.48 -16.65 -6.88
C ILE A 43 13.81 -16.36 -6.18
N LEU A 44 13.77 -15.51 -5.17
CA LEU A 44 14.89 -15.17 -4.32
C LEU A 44 14.54 -15.54 -2.88
N ASP A 45 15.33 -16.42 -2.28
CA ASP A 45 15.22 -16.80 -0.88
C ASP A 45 16.31 -16.10 -0.05
N VAL A 46 15.90 -15.43 1.02
CA VAL A 46 16.76 -14.73 1.98
C VAL A 46 16.42 -15.23 3.38
N ASP A 47 17.42 -15.68 4.10
CA ASP A 47 17.35 -16.07 5.50
C ASP A 47 18.19 -15.07 6.31
N TRP A 48 17.51 -14.18 7.05
CA TRP A 48 18.14 -13.09 7.80
C TRP A 48 19.01 -13.59 8.95
N ASN A 49 18.72 -14.76 9.54
CA ASN A 49 19.53 -15.35 10.61
C ASN A 49 20.97 -15.63 10.15
N ARG A 50 21.18 -15.88 8.85
CA ARG A 50 22.51 -16.07 8.28
C ARG A 50 23.34 -14.80 8.24
N PHE A 51 22.67 -13.63 8.23
CA PHE A 51 23.32 -12.32 8.30
C PHE A 51 23.66 -11.94 9.74
N GLU A 52 22.85 -12.39 10.69
CA GLU A 52 23.03 -12.10 12.12
C GLU A 52 24.08 -13.02 12.77
N ALA A 53 24.30 -14.23 12.22
CA ALA A 53 25.17 -15.25 12.80
C ALA A 53 26.67 -14.90 12.76
N ASP A 54 27.09 -13.99 11.87
CA ASP A 54 28.50 -13.60 11.72
C ASP A 54 28.61 -12.11 11.38
N PRO A 55 28.68 -11.22 12.40
CA PRO A 55 28.75 -9.77 12.22
C PRO A 55 29.99 -9.28 11.48
N GLU A 56 31.06 -10.08 11.46
CA GLU A 56 32.30 -9.74 10.77
C GLU A 56 32.33 -10.18 9.31
N ARG A 57 31.33 -10.95 8.88
CA ARG A 57 31.24 -11.41 7.51
C ARG A 57 30.76 -10.27 6.61
N GLU A 58 31.56 -9.95 5.60
CA GLU A 58 31.17 -8.97 4.60
C GLU A 58 29.83 -9.35 3.97
N PHE A 59 28.92 -8.40 3.87
CA PHE A 59 27.55 -8.53 3.32
C PHE A 59 27.52 -9.18 1.92
N GLN A 60 28.63 -9.10 1.19
CA GLN A 60 28.81 -9.67 -0.15
C GLN A 60 28.93 -11.22 -0.16
N ASN A 61 29.25 -11.84 0.97
CA ASN A 61 29.50 -13.27 1.07
C ASN A 61 28.32 -14.09 1.59
N ILE A 62 27.12 -13.50 1.77
CA ILE A 62 25.95 -14.22 2.25
C ILE A 62 25.16 -14.72 1.04
N PRO A 63 25.03 -16.04 0.84
CA PRO A 63 24.37 -16.58 -0.32
C PRO A 63 22.85 -16.38 -0.24
N ALA A 64 22.33 -15.49 -1.07
CA ALA A 64 20.93 -15.49 -1.43
C ALA A 64 20.69 -16.53 -2.51
N GLN A 65 19.72 -17.43 -2.31
CA GLN A 65 19.40 -18.46 -3.31
C GLN A 65 18.45 -17.89 -4.36
N HIS A 66 18.90 -17.87 -5.61
CA HIS A 66 18.07 -17.50 -6.76
C HIS A 66 17.72 -18.74 -7.57
N THR A 67 16.41 -18.92 -7.84
CA THR A 67 15.89 -19.99 -8.69
C THR A 67 14.88 -19.44 -9.68
N THR A 68 14.60 -20.23 -10.71
CA THR A 68 13.55 -19.89 -11.69
C THR A 68 12.57 -21.05 -11.81
N GLN A 69 11.27 -20.74 -11.85
CA GLN A 69 10.21 -21.75 -11.98
C GLN A 69 9.12 -21.29 -12.97
N PRO A 70 8.48 -22.22 -13.67
CA PRO A 70 7.39 -21.89 -14.60
C PRO A 70 6.12 -21.45 -13.89
N SER A 71 5.87 -21.94 -12.67
CA SER A 71 4.69 -21.67 -11.85
C SER A 71 5.06 -21.47 -10.37
N ILE A 72 4.16 -20.83 -9.64
CA ILE A 72 4.26 -20.57 -8.19
C ILE A 72 2.95 -21.00 -7.53
N PRO A 73 2.92 -21.19 -6.18
CA PRO A 73 1.72 -21.60 -5.44
C PRO A 73 0.68 -20.48 -5.24
N TYR A 74 0.75 -19.41 -6.01
CA TYR A 74 -0.13 -18.26 -5.94
C TYR A 74 -0.83 -18.02 -7.26
N ASP A 75 -2.11 -17.61 -7.22
CA ASP A 75 -2.88 -17.25 -8.42
C ASP A 75 -2.52 -15.83 -8.87
N LEU A 76 -1.32 -15.67 -9.40
CA LEU A 76 -0.83 -14.42 -9.97
C LEU A 76 -0.15 -14.69 -11.31
N ARG A 77 -0.56 -13.98 -12.36
CA ARG A 77 0.01 -14.16 -13.71
C ARG A 77 1.36 -13.47 -13.89
N HIS A 78 1.54 -12.32 -13.27
CA HIS A 78 2.75 -11.49 -13.28
C HIS A 78 2.73 -10.52 -12.11
N GLY A 79 3.87 -9.99 -11.71
CA GLY A 79 4.00 -9.07 -10.59
C GLY A 79 5.07 -9.50 -9.60
N THR A 80 4.98 -9.03 -8.38
CA THR A 80 5.91 -9.35 -7.30
C THR A 80 5.14 -9.78 -6.05
N ILE A 81 5.58 -10.89 -5.42
CA ILE A 81 5.08 -11.34 -4.13
C ILE A 81 6.26 -11.32 -3.16
N LEU A 82 6.04 -10.78 -1.98
CA LEU A 82 6.94 -10.85 -0.84
C LEU A 82 6.30 -11.75 0.21
N GLU A 83 6.82 -12.94 0.37
CA GLU A 83 6.41 -13.89 1.40
C GLU A 83 7.36 -13.77 2.58
N ILE A 84 6.84 -13.35 3.72
CA ILE A 84 7.62 -13.18 4.95
C ILE A 84 7.13 -14.23 5.95
N THR A 85 8.05 -15.06 6.43
CA THR A 85 7.76 -16.16 7.34
C THR A 85 8.66 -16.11 8.57
N ALA A 86 8.34 -16.93 9.59
CA ALA A 86 8.96 -16.87 10.91
C ALA A 86 8.89 -15.44 11.45
N LEU A 87 7.65 -14.96 11.64
CA LEU A 87 7.41 -13.57 12.06
C LEU A 87 8.06 -13.31 13.41
N ARG A 88 8.74 -12.16 13.53
CA ARG A 88 9.39 -11.72 14.78
C ARG A 88 8.37 -11.29 15.85
N SER A 89 7.13 -10.99 15.44
CA SER A 89 6.01 -10.71 16.33
C SER A 89 4.87 -11.68 16.05
N GLU A 90 4.52 -12.50 17.02
CA GLU A 90 3.40 -13.46 16.93
C GLU A 90 2.05 -12.81 17.30
N ASP A 91 2.06 -11.62 17.87
CA ASP A 91 0.92 -10.97 18.48
C ASP A 91 0.18 -10.05 17.50
N TRP A 92 -0.27 -10.63 16.38
CA TRP A 92 -1.11 -9.95 15.38
C TRP A 92 -2.58 -10.06 15.77
N ASN A 93 -3.05 -9.12 16.60
CA ASN A 93 -4.46 -9.01 16.96
C ASN A 93 -5.18 -7.96 16.10
N ARG A 94 -6.53 -7.95 16.20
CA ARG A 94 -7.38 -7.02 15.46
C ARG A 94 -6.96 -5.55 15.60
N ASN A 95 -6.60 -5.11 16.79
CA ASN A 95 -6.20 -3.72 17.02
C ASN A 95 -4.92 -3.35 16.25
N LYS A 96 -3.93 -4.25 16.22
CA LYS A 96 -2.70 -4.06 15.42
C LYS A 96 -3.01 -4.03 13.92
N LEU A 97 -3.90 -4.89 13.46
CA LEU A 97 -4.33 -4.93 12.06
C LEU A 97 -5.10 -3.66 11.65
N LEU A 98 -5.98 -3.15 12.51
CA LEU A 98 -6.66 -1.87 12.29
C LEU A 98 -5.68 -0.68 12.31
N ASN A 99 -4.67 -0.70 13.16
CA ASN A 99 -3.61 0.32 13.17
C ASN A 99 -2.75 0.24 11.92
N LEU A 100 -2.42 -0.96 11.44
CA LEU A 100 -1.75 -1.15 10.15
C LEU A 100 -2.60 -0.56 9.02
N ARG A 101 -3.90 -0.85 8.98
CA ARG A 101 -4.82 -0.28 8.00
C ARG A 101 -4.77 1.24 7.99
N ARG A 102 -4.88 1.90 9.16
CA ARG A 102 -4.77 3.37 9.29
C ARG A 102 -3.44 3.92 8.81
N SER A 103 -2.35 3.19 9.03
CA SER A 103 -1.03 3.59 8.52
C SER A 103 -0.96 3.51 7.00
N LEU A 104 -1.59 2.50 6.40
CA LEU A 104 -1.66 2.31 4.95
C LEU A 104 -2.58 3.34 4.27
N GLU A 105 -3.60 3.86 4.94
CA GLU A 105 -4.48 4.93 4.43
C GLU A 105 -3.68 6.17 4.01
N ARG A 106 -2.59 6.48 4.72
CA ARG A 106 -1.70 7.61 4.41
C ARG A 106 -0.91 7.45 3.11
N LEU A 107 -0.79 6.23 2.59
CA LEU A 107 -0.11 5.93 1.33
C LEU A 107 -1.04 6.06 0.13
N VAL A 108 -2.35 6.08 0.36
CA VAL A 108 -3.35 6.25 -0.71
C VAL A 108 -3.53 7.74 -0.96
N ASN A 109 -3.34 8.16 -2.22
CA ASN A 109 -3.58 9.54 -2.62
C ASN A 109 -5.07 9.87 -2.46
N PRO A 110 -5.44 10.85 -1.62
CA PRO A 110 -6.84 11.20 -1.42
C PRO A 110 -7.52 11.80 -2.66
N ASN A 111 -6.75 12.40 -3.59
CA ASN A 111 -7.26 12.95 -4.85
C ASN A 111 -7.42 11.90 -5.96
N GLN A 112 -7.24 10.63 -5.62
CA GLN A 112 -7.32 9.55 -6.58
C GLN A 112 -8.78 9.26 -6.89
N GLU A 113 -9.26 9.65 -8.07
CA GLU A 113 -10.53 9.17 -8.60
C GLU A 113 -10.47 7.64 -8.74
N ASN A 114 -11.62 6.97 -8.58
CA ASN A 114 -11.74 5.49 -8.55
C ASN A 114 -11.47 4.84 -9.92
N ASP A 115 -10.43 5.24 -10.61
CA ASP A 115 -10.00 4.63 -11.86
C ASP A 115 -9.27 3.31 -11.62
N ALA A 116 -9.61 2.30 -12.42
CA ALA A 116 -9.04 0.96 -12.34
C ALA A 116 -7.50 0.90 -12.53
N ASP A 117 -6.90 1.96 -13.09
CA ASP A 117 -5.46 2.09 -13.31
C ASP A 117 -4.70 2.72 -12.14
N ASN A 118 -5.39 3.14 -11.09
CA ASN A 118 -4.80 3.80 -9.95
C ASN A 118 -4.23 2.81 -8.93
N PHE A 119 -3.27 3.29 -8.12
CA PHE A 119 -2.68 2.50 -7.04
C PHE A 119 -3.73 2.19 -5.97
N GLN A 120 -3.93 0.91 -5.70
CA GLN A 120 -4.88 0.42 -4.70
C GLN A 120 -4.16 -0.48 -3.69
N ILE A 121 -4.58 -0.39 -2.44
CA ILE A 121 -4.14 -1.28 -1.36
C ILE A 121 -5.33 -2.09 -0.90
N HIS A 122 -5.18 -3.41 -0.83
CA HIS A 122 -6.17 -4.34 -0.27
C HIS A 122 -5.55 -5.08 0.89
N LEU A 123 -6.25 -5.11 2.03
CA LEU A 123 -5.92 -5.97 3.15
C LEU A 123 -6.77 -7.23 3.09
N HIS A 124 -6.12 -8.38 3.30
CA HIS A 124 -6.77 -9.68 3.39
C HIS A 124 -6.21 -10.45 4.58
N CYS A 125 -7.03 -10.63 5.61
CA CYS A 125 -6.72 -11.36 6.83
C CYS A 125 -7.81 -12.41 7.08
N PRO A 126 -7.58 -13.69 6.74
CA PRO A 126 -8.59 -14.74 6.86
C PRO A 126 -9.12 -14.89 8.28
N SER A 127 -8.27 -14.77 9.30
CA SER A 127 -8.66 -14.91 10.71
C SER A 127 -9.66 -13.85 11.20
N GLU A 128 -9.78 -12.72 10.49
CA GLU A 128 -10.66 -11.60 10.85
C GLU A 128 -11.94 -11.53 9.99
N GLN A 129 -12.13 -12.48 9.07
CA GLN A 129 -13.28 -12.46 8.15
C GLN A 129 -14.61 -12.65 8.87
N ASP A 130 -14.66 -13.57 9.82
CA ASP A 130 -15.89 -13.88 10.57
C ASP A 130 -16.32 -12.69 11.44
N GLU A 131 -15.36 -12.04 12.10
CA GLU A 131 -15.62 -10.86 12.91
C GLU A 131 -16.05 -9.66 12.06
N ASP A 132 -15.40 -9.43 10.91
CA ASP A 132 -15.82 -8.41 9.95
C ASP A 132 -17.24 -8.68 9.42
N ALA A 133 -17.58 -9.94 9.15
CA ALA A 133 -18.93 -10.33 8.72
C ALA A 133 -19.97 -10.12 9.83
N ARG A 134 -19.62 -10.46 11.09
CA ARG A 134 -20.47 -10.22 12.25
C ARG A 134 -20.80 -8.73 12.42
N LEU A 135 -19.78 -7.89 12.38
CA LEU A 135 -19.95 -6.42 12.51
C LEU A 135 -20.82 -5.84 11.40
N LYS A 136 -20.63 -6.26 10.14
CA LYS A 136 -21.48 -5.86 9.01
C LYS A 136 -22.95 -6.24 9.21
N ASN A 137 -23.20 -7.45 9.69
CA ASN A 137 -24.55 -7.94 9.95
C ASN A 137 -25.22 -7.21 11.11
N GLU A 138 -24.49 -6.88 12.17
CA GLU A 138 -25.00 -6.10 13.29
C GLU A 138 -25.35 -4.66 12.89
N ALA A 139 -24.48 -4.00 12.15
CA ALA A 139 -24.77 -2.67 11.62
C ALA A 139 -26.02 -2.67 10.73
N LYS A 140 -26.13 -3.66 9.82
CA LYS A 140 -27.31 -3.82 8.97
C LYS A 140 -28.60 -4.01 9.76
N LYS A 141 -28.57 -4.79 10.86
CA LYS A 141 -29.75 -4.98 11.73
C LYS A 141 -30.17 -3.70 12.43
N ARG A 142 -29.24 -2.79 12.71
CA ARG A 142 -29.51 -1.49 13.34
C ARG A 142 -29.88 -0.41 12.33
N GLY A 143 -29.82 -0.71 11.01
CA GLY A 143 -30.00 0.29 9.95
C GLY A 143 -28.83 1.27 9.83
N GLU A 144 -27.67 0.92 10.39
CA GLU A 144 -26.45 1.70 10.39
C GLU A 144 -25.52 1.26 9.25
N GLN A 145 -24.73 2.19 8.72
CA GLN A 145 -23.63 1.87 7.82
C GLN A 145 -22.37 1.66 8.65
N ILE A 146 -21.68 0.54 8.42
CA ILE A 146 -20.37 0.32 9.06
C ILE A 146 -19.30 1.07 8.27
N GLU A 147 -18.50 1.80 8.99
CA GLU A 147 -17.36 2.52 8.42
C GLU A 147 -16.23 1.55 8.03
N ALA A 148 -15.63 1.77 6.87
CA ALA A 148 -14.60 0.86 6.36
C ALA A 148 -13.38 0.75 7.30
N TRP A 149 -13.07 1.79 8.08
CA TRP A 149 -11.97 1.77 9.06
C TRP A 149 -12.23 0.86 10.28
N GLN A 150 -13.47 0.40 10.48
CA GLN A 150 -13.83 -0.56 11.54
C GLN A 150 -13.57 -2.01 11.13
N LEU A 151 -13.36 -2.24 9.84
CA LEU A 151 -13.11 -3.56 9.25
C LEU A 151 -11.63 -3.76 8.97
N VAL A 152 -11.13 -4.97 9.18
CA VAL A 152 -9.76 -5.33 8.84
C VAL A 152 -9.65 -5.59 7.33
N ASN A 153 -10.55 -6.39 6.78
CA ASN A 153 -10.49 -6.80 5.40
C ASN A 153 -11.10 -5.78 4.43
N GLY A 154 -10.54 -5.71 3.24
CA GLY A 154 -11.06 -4.92 2.12
C GLY A 154 -10.09 -3.86 1.62
N GLN A 155 -10.58 -3.03 0.73
CA GLN A 155 -9.81 -1.92 0.15
C GLN A 155 -9.50 -0.87 1.21
N VAL A 156 -8.24 -0.44 1.24
CA VAL A 156 -7.78 0.70 2.05
C VAL A 156 -8.05 1.96 1.26
N ARG A 157 -8.81 2.89 1.85
CA ARG A 157 -9.14 4.19 1.26
C ARG A 157 -8.63 5.29 2.15
N ASN A 158 -8.28 6.41 1.56
CA ASN A 158 -7.99 7.62 2.32
C ASN A 158 -9.27 8.44 2.47
N PHE A 159 -9.83 8.47 3.67
CA PHE A 159 -11.09 9.16 3.98
C PHE A 159 -10.91 10.65 4.30
N VAL A 160 -9.73 11.21 4.08
CA VAL A 160 -9.46 12.62 4.39
C VAL A 160 -10.45 13.53 3.68
N PHE A 161 -10.78 13.26 2.41
CA PHE A 161 -11.75 14.08 1.67
C PHE A 161 -13.18 13.87 2.12
N GLU A 162 -13.61 12.63 2.37
CA GLU A 162 -14.96 12.38 2.91
C GLU A 162 -15.14 13.07 4.27
N THR A 163 -14.09 13.10 5.09
CA THR A 163 -14.09 13.85 6.35
C THR A 163 -14.04 15.36 6.15
N LEU A 164 -13.36 15.83 5.09
CA LEU A 164 -13.28 17.25 4.74
C LEU A 164 -14.57 17.77 4.07
N ASP A 165 -15.28 16.93 3.31
CA ASP A 165 -16.58 17.26 2.72
C ASP A 165 -17.66 17.53 3.78
N LEU A 166 -17.48 17.02 5.00
CA LEU A 166 -18.30 17.36 6.16
C LEU A 166 -17.98 18.77 6.73
N LYS A 167 -16.90 19.40 6.31
CA LYS A 167 -16.52 20.76 6.70
C LYS A 167 -17.09 21.78 5.72
N THR A 168 -17.56 22.88 6.26
CA THR A 168 -18.25 23.90 5.46
C THR A 168 -17.35 24.68 4.53
N ALA A 169 -16.05 24.78 4.85
CA ALA A 169 -15.08 25.55 4.06
C ALA A 169 -14.00 24.66 3.45
N GLN A 170 -13.74 24.84 2.15
CA GLN A 170 -12.72 24.12 1.37
C GLN A 170 -11.86 25.10 0.58
N ILE A 171 -10.53 24.91 0.63
CA ILE A 171 -9.58 25.62 -0.23
C ILE A 171 -8.95 24.61 -1.21
N THR A 172 -9.06 24.90 -2.50
CA THR A 172 -8.42 24.13 -3.56
C THR A 172 -7.32 24.99 -4.18
N VAL A 173 -6.10 24.43 -4.27
CA VAL A 173 -4.96 25.08 -4.92
C VAL A 173 -4.50 24.19 -6.07
N GLU A 174 -4.50 24.74 -7.28
CA GLU A 174 -4.04 24.09 -8.50
C GLU A 174 -2.83 24.83 -9.05
N VAL A 175 -1.77 24.10 -9.37
CA VAL A 175 -0.59 24.64 -10.05
C VAL A 175 -0.57 24.08 -11.47
N ASP A 176 -0.37 24.92 -12.47
CA ASP A 176 -0.30 24.45 -13.84
C ASP A 176 0.95 23.57 -14.07
N SER A 177 0.92 22.77 -15.11
CA SER A 177 2.01 21.83 -15.44
C SER A 177 3.35 22.51 -15.73
N GLY A 178 3.33 23.82 -16.03
CA GLY A 178 4.52 24.63 -16.25
C GLY A 178 5.02 25.35 -14.99
N GLY A 179 4.32 25.23 -13.86
CA GLY A 179 4.67 25.89 -12.60
C GLY A 179 4.58 27.42 -12.64
N LYS A 180 3.87 27.98 -13.64
CA LYS A 180 3.79 29.43 -13.85
C LYS A 180 2.51 30.07 -13.34
N THR A 181 1.49 29.27 -13.07
CA THR A 181 0.18 29.77 -12.66
C THR A 181 -0.30 28.99 -11.46
N ILE A 182 -0.73 29.68 -10.42
CA ILE A 182 -1.38 29.12 -9.23
C ILE A 182 -2.81 29.61 -9.22
N LYS A 183 -3.75 28.68 -9.16
CA LYS A 183 -5.17 28.97 -9.01
C LYS A 183 -5.63 28.55 -7.63
N THR A 184 -6.12 29.49 -6.84
CA THR A 184 -6.63 29.26 -5.49
C THR A 184 -8.13 29.52 -5.46
N ARG A 185 -8.92 28.54 -5.04
CA ARG A 185 -10.37 28.65 -4.90
C ARG A 185 -10.77 28.36 -3.47
N LEU A 186 -11.57 29.24 -2.88
CA LEU A 186 -12.24 29.03 -1.60
C LEU A 186 -13.73 28.83 -1.82
N THR A 187 -14.27 27.75 -1.29
CA THR A 187 -15.71 27.49 -1.20
C THR A 187 -16.13 27.32 0.25
N ASP A 188 -17.29 27.81 0.62
CA ASP A 188 -17.94 27.54 1.92
C ASP A 188 -19.39 27.14 1.69
N ARG A 189 -19.81 26.01 2.30
CA ARG A 189 -21.15 25.41 2.16
C ARG A 189 -21.60 25.27 0.70
N GLY A 190 -20.66 24.88 -0.17
CA GLY A 190 -20.92 24.74 -1.61
C GLY A 190 -20.96 26.06 -2.38
N CYS A 191 -20.89 27.23 -1.71
CA CYS A 191 -20.82 28.54 -2.34
C CYS A 191 -19.36 28.96 -2.54
N ARG A 192 -19.03 29.38 -3.76
CA ARG A 192 -17.70 29.90 -4.07
C ARG A 192 -17.55 31.31 -3.47
N ILE A 193 -16.55 31.45 -2.57
CA ILE A 193 -16.25 32.73 -1.90
C ILE A 193 -15.29 33.56 -2.78
N TYR A 194 -14.19 32.94 -3.27
CA TYR A 194 -13.31 33.59 -4.24
C TYR A 194 -12.60 32.56 -5.14
N ASP A 195 -12.07 33.07 -6.24
CA ASP A 195 -11.26 32.34 -7.23
C ASP A 195 -10.13 33.27 -7.63
N LEU A 196 -8.89 32.98 -7.23
CA LEU A 196 -7.70 33.78 -7.47
C LEU A 196 -6.77 33.05 -8.43
N VAL A 197 -6.26 33.79 -9.42
CA VAL A 197 -5.26 33.27 -10.37
C VAL A 197 -4.05 34.16 -10.30
N GLU A 198 -2.92 33.59 -9.87
CA GLU A 198 -1.61 34.26 -9.79
C GLU A 198 -0.69 33.69 -10.87
N LYS A 199 0.11 34.59 -11.49
CA LYS A 199 1.07 34.26 -12.54
C LYS A 199 2.48 34.49 -12.05
#